data_0aef9f01918706060574b0869712de42
#
_entry.id   0aef9f01918706060574b0869712de42
#
_cell.length_a   1.000
_cell.length_b   1.000
_cell.length_c   1.000
_cell.angle_alpha   90.00
_cell.angle_beta   90.00
_cell.angle_gamma   90.00
#
_symmetry.space_group_name_H-M   'P 1'
#
loop_
_entity.id
_entity.type
_entity.pdbx_description
1 polymer ?
#
loop_
_entity_poly.entity_id
_entity_poly.type
_entity_poly.pdbx_seq_one_letter_code
_entity_poly.pdbx_strand_id
1 'polypeptide(L)'
;MTDIFALAALWLGLALVAVLLSIWLRIATAMSEIVVGTVAQLIIGASIGAAALGTDQTWIKFLSSTGAVLLTFLAGAELDPVVLRKNWKEAAGVGLVSFTAPFLGCAAAAHWWLGWTAQASWLAGIALSTTSVAVVYAVMLEFGFNRTDYGKTVLAACFITDLGTVVMLGIMFSPFTLKALVFAGASTAAFVVLPWLTPRFFQKFGGRPSELEAKFLLLVMFGLGALALWADSEPVLPAYLMGMVLAGTVGKDHVLVRRLRTLTFGFLTPFYFIRAGSYVSVPALIAAPMIFVVLLLAKMVTKVLGVYPVTRWFGSPRLEGMYTTLLMSTGLTFGSISALFGLTHGIIDDAQYSYLVAAVIGSAVVPTLLANAFFFPRHLLPRDELTPVSAAGNAVTREQTRV
;
A
#
# COMPACT_ATOMS: atom_id res chain seq x y z
N MET A 1 10.82 30.83 -8.98
CA MET A 1 9.44 30.32 -9.13
C MET A 1 9.23 29.60 -10.47
N THR A 2 9.75 30.12 -11.59
CA THR A 2 9.69 29.41 -12.91
C THR A 2 10.22 27.99 -12.85
N ASP A 3 11.32 27.75 -12.16
CA ASP A 3 11.92 26.42 -12.04
C ASP A 3 11.05 25.43 -11.25
N ILE A 4 10.31 25.91 -10.24
CA ILE A 4 9.40 25.06 -9.46
C ILE A 4 8.22 24.60 -10.30
N PHE A 5 7.60 25.50 -11.10
CA PHE A 5 6.50 25.14 -11.99
C PHE A 5 6.95 24.21 -13.11
N ALA A 6 8.15 24.45 -13.69
CA ALA A 6 8.71 23.59 -14.71
C ALA A 6 8.96 22.17 -14.15
N LEU A 7 9.52 22.09 -12.97
CA LEU A 7 9.76 20.81 -12.31
C LEU A 7 8.46 20.11 -11.90
N ALA A 8 7.46 20.84 -11.40
CA ALA A 8 6.15 20.29 -11.10
C ALA A 8 5.45 19.76 -12.35
N ALA A 9 5.56 20.48 -13.48
CA ALA A 9 5.04 20.02 -14.78
C ALA A 9 5.75 18.75 -15.25
N LEU A 10 7.07 18.64 -15.08
CA LEU A 10 7.83 17.42 -15.37
C LEU A 10 7.32 16.24 -14.54
N TRP A 11 7.16 16.41 -13.23
CA TRP A 11 6.69 15.35 -12.33
C TRP A 11 5.27 14.91 -12.67
N LEU A 12 4.35 15.83 -12.95
CA LEU A 12 2.99 15.51 -13.39
C LEU A 12 2.98 14.86 -14.77
N GLY A 13 3.89 15.25 -15.68
CA GLY A 13 4.08 14.58 -16.96
C GLY A 13 4.55 13.13 -16.80
N LEU A 14 5.52 12.88 -15.92
CA LEU A 14 5.95 11.52 -15.57
C LEU A 14 4.81 10.71 -14.94
N ALA A 15 4.01 11.33 -14.07
CA ALA A 15 2.83 10.70 -13.48
C ALA A 15 1.81 10.30 -14.56
N LEU A 16 1.54 11.18 -15.51
CA LEU A 16 0.63 10.88 -16.61
C LEU A 16 1.14 9.71 -17.46
N VAL A 17 2.44 9.69 -17.80
CA VAL A 17 3.07 8.56 -18.49
C VAL A 17 2.91 7.27 -17.70
N ALA A 18 3.13 7.31 -16.37
CA ALA A 18 2.98 6.16 -15.50
C ALA A 18 1.54 5.62 -15.49
N VAL A 19 0.54 6.50 -15.44
CA VAL A 19 -0.89 6.11 -15.51
C VAL A 19 -1.21 5.47 -16.87
N LEU A 20 -0.75 6.05 -17.97
CA LEU A 20 -0.96 5.47 -19.32
C LEU A 20 -0.33 4.08 -19.43
N LEU A 21 0.89 3.90 -18.92
CA LEU A 21 1.55 2.60 -18.86
C LEU A 21 0.79 1.60 -17.98
N SER A 22 0.29 2.04 -16.84
CA SER A 22 -0.50 1.21 -15.92
C SER A 22 -1.76 0.66 -16.59
N ILE A 23 -2.48 1.51 -17.33
CA ILE A 23 -3.68 1.11 -18.07
C ILE A 23 -3.32 0.13 -19.20
N TRP A 24 -2.26 0.42 -19.95
CA TRP A 24 -1.84 -0.43 -21.08
C TRP A 24 -1.32 -1.80 -20.63
N LEU A 25 -0.52 -1.85 -19.55
CA LEU A 25 0.06 -3.07 -19.00
C LEU A 25 -0.90 -3.80 -18.04
N ARG A 26 -2.00 -3.17 -17.63
CA ARG A 26 -2.95 -3.67 -16.61
C ARG A 26 -2.26 -3.99 -15.27
N ILE A 27 -1.43 -3.08 -14.81
CA ILE A 27 -0.70 -3.18 -13.53
C ILE A 27 -1.11 -2.05 -12.60
N ALA A 28 -0.79 -2.19 -11.30
CA ALA A 28 -1.07 -1.13 -10.33
C ALA A 28 -0.32 0.17 -10.68
N THR A 29 -1.01 1.33 -10.64
CA THR A 29 -0.44 2.64 -10.97
C THR A 29 0.78 2.98 -10.13
N ALA A 30 0.76 2.68 -8.82
CA ALA A 30 1.90 2.87 -7.93
C ALA A 30 3.18 2.15 -8.41
N MET A 31 3.02 0.95 -8.98
CA MET A 31 4.14 0.21 -9.55
C MET A 31 4.70 0.89 -10.81
N SER A 32 3.83 1.35 -11.70
CA SER A 32 4.23 2.11 -12.89
C SER A 32 4.93 3.42 -12.52
N GLU A 33 4.44 4.12 -11.49
CA GLU A 33 5.05 5.35 -10.97
C GLU A 33 6.47 5.11 -10.44
N ILE A 34 6.70 4.02 -9.70
CA ILE A 34 8.06 3.65 -9.24
C ILE A 34 8.96 3.36 -10.44
N VAL A 35 8.50 2.54 -11.40
CA VAL A 35 9.29 2.18 -12.59
C VAL A 35 9.60 3.43 -13.43
N VAL A 36 8.62 4.30 -13.67
CA VAL A 36 8.83 5.55 -14.41
C VAL A 36 9.81 6.47 -13.67
N GLY A 37 9.72 6.57 -12.34
CA GLY A 37 10.68 7.31 -11.53
C GLY A 37 12.11 6.77 -11.66
N THR A 38 12.27 5.44 -11.64
CA THR A 38 13.57 4.76 -11.85
C THR A 38 14.15 5.06 -13.24
N VAL A 39 13.32 4.92 -14.29
CA VAL A 39 13.74 5.16 -15.67
C VAL A 39 14.03 6.64 -15.90
N ALA A 40 13.20 7.54 -15.37
CA ALA A 40 13.42 8.98 -15.46
C ALA A 40 14.74 9.38 -14.79
N GLN A 41 15.04 8.85 -13.60
CA GLN A 41 16.33 9.10 -12.93
C GLN A 41 17.51 8.55 -13.73
N LEU A 42 17.37 7.38 -14.34
CA LEU A 42 18.41 6.80 -15.16
C LEU A 42 18.71 7.67 -16.40
N ILE A 43 17.66 8.09 -17.13
CA ILE A 43 17.79 8.88 -18.38
C ILE A 43 18.22 10.32 -18.08
N ILE A 44 17.51 11.02 -17.20
CA ILE A 44 17.74 12.41 -16.85
C ILE A 44 19.04 12.55 -16.06
N GLY A 45 19.29 11.63 -15.13
CA GLY A 45 20.52 11.58 -14.35
C GLY A 45 21.75 11.40 -15.22
N ALA A 46 21.69 10.57 -16.26
CA ALA A 46 22.78 10.36 -17.20
C ALA A 46 22.99 11.54 -18.18
N SER A 47 21.92 12.27 -18.53
CA SER A 47 21.97 13.32 -19.57
C SER A 47 22.21 14.72 -18.99
N ILE A 48 21.56 15.06 -17.87
CA ILE A 48 21.54 16.43 -17.30
C ILE A 48 22.20 16.45 -15.90
N GLY A 49 22.26 15.32 -15.21
CA GLY A 49 22.83 15.16 -13.86
C GLY A 49 21.80 14.63 -12.86
N ALA A 50 22.30 13.89 -11.86
CA ALA A 50 21.48 13.18 -10.88
C ALA A 50 20.52 14.09 -10.07
N ALA A 51 20.87 15.38 -9.92
CA ALA A 51 20.06 16.35 -9.20
C ALA A 51 18.93 17.00 -10.05
N ALA A 52 18.88 16.71 -11.35
CA ALA A 52 17.95 17.39 -12.28
C ALA A 52 16.47 17.11 -12.00
N LEU A 53 16.13 15.94 -11.46
CA LEU A 53 14.77 15.63 -10.98
C LEU A 53 14.40 16.37 -9.70
N GLY A 54 15.34 16.98 -8.99
CA GLY A 54 15.08 17.74 -7.77
C GLY A 54 14.45 16.95 -6.63
N THR A 55 14.66 15.62 -6.58
CA THR A 55 14.04 14.68 -5.64
C THR A 55 14.21 15.05 -4.17
N ASP A 56 15.28 15.81 -3.86
CA ASP A 56 15.61 16.27 -2.52
C ASP A 56 15.10 17.67 -2.18
N GLN A 57 14.42 18.34 -3.11
CA GLN A 57 13.81 19.64 -2.86
C GLN A 57 12.72 19.54 -1.77
N THR A 58 12.69 20.52 -0.87
CA THR A 58 11.81 20.52 0.31
C THR A 58 10.33 20.36 -0.04
N TRP A 59 9.86 21.01 -1.11
CA TRP A 59 8.46 20.94 -1.52
C TRP A 59 8.10 19.57 -2.11
N ILE A 60 9.03 18.89 -2.84
CA ILE A 60 8.83 17.52 -3.33
C ILE A 60 8.81 16.55 -2.15
N LYS A 61 9.72 16.69 -1.19
CA LYS A 61 9.70 15.89 0.05
C LYS A 61 8.39 16.06 0.81
N PHE A 62 7.89 17.30 0.93
CA PHE A 62 6.62 17.59 1.59
C PHE A 62 5.43 16.95 0.87
N LEU A 63 5.30 17.11 -0.45
CA LEU A 63 4.22 16.48 -1.22
C LEU A 63 4.30 14.94 -1.16
N SER A 64 5.49 14.38 -1.26
CA SER A 64 5.74 12.94 -1.14
C SER A 64 5.31 12.41 0.23
N SER A 65 5.75 13.03 1.32
CA SER A 65 5.37 12.64 2.69
C SER A 65 3.86 12.78 2.93
N THR A 66 3.26 13.88 2.45
CA THR A 66 1.81 14.11 2.51
C THR A 66 1.07 13.02 1.73
N GLY A 67 1.57 12.63 0.56
CA GLY A 67 1.04 11.53 -0.24
C GLY A 67 1.02 10.20 0.52
N ALA A 68 2.12 9.86 1.18
CA ALA A 68 2.22 8.65 2.01
C ALA A 68 1.21 8.69 3.18
N VAL A 69 1.09 9.82 3.87
CA VAL A 69 0.18 10.01 5.01
C VAL A 69 -1.29 9.86 4.58
N LEU A 70 -1.70 10.55 3.50
CA LEU A 70 -3.08 10.44 3.01
C LEU A 70 -3.40 9.07 2.45
N LEU A 71 -2.46 8.47 1.73
CA LEU A 71 -2.62 7.11 1.19
C LEU A 71 -2.84 6.09 2.30
N THR A 72 -2.05 6.16 3.36
CA THR A 72 -2.18 5.26 4.51
C THR A 72 -3.45 5.52 5.32
N PHE A 73 -3.87 6.77 5.48
CA PHE A 73 -5.16 7.11 6.08
C PHE A 73 -6.32 6.48 5.29
N LEU A 74 -6.33 6.64 3.97
CA LEU A 74 -7.36 6.05 3.12
C LEU A 74 -7.35 4.53 3.20
N ALA A 75 -6.18 3.89 3.20
CA ALA A 75 -6.06 2.45 3.38
C ALA A 75 -6.70 2.00 4.70
N GLY A 76 -6.43 2.69 5.81
CA GLY A 76 -7.09 2.41 7.09
C GLY A 76 -8.59 2.64 7.09
N ALA A 77 -9.06 3.69 6.41
CA ALA A 77 -10.48 4.06 6.34
C ALA A 77 -11.34 3.10 5.47
N GLU A 78 -10.72 2.33 4.58
CA GLU A 78 -11.39 1.31 3.75
C GLU A 78 -11.72 0.01 4.48
N LEU A 79 -11.24 -0.17 5.70
CA LEU A 79 -11.56 -1.34 6.52
C LEU A 79 -13.08 -1.44 6.75
N ASP A 80 -13.67 -2.59 6.43
CA ASP A 80 -15.08 -2.87 6.77
C ASP A 80 -15.17 -3.47 8.18
N PRO A 81 -15.66 -2.70 9.19
CA PRO A 81 -15.71 -3.18 10.57
C PRO A 81 -16.69 -4.34 10.77
N VAL A 82 -17.71 -4.47 9.91
CA VAL A 82 -18.74 -5.53 10.00
C VAL A 82 -18.13 -6.87 9.60
N VAL A 83 -17.40 -6.87 8.50
CA VAL A 83 -16.73 -8.07 8.00
C VAL A 83 -15.63 -8.53 8.95
N LEU A 84 -14.85 -7.58 9.46
CA LEU A 84 -13.82 -7.89 10.45
C LEU A 84 -14.42 -8.56 11.70
N ARG A 85 -15.58 -8.11 12.16
CA ARG A 85 -16.26 -8.73 13.32
C ARG A 85 -16.79 -10.14 13.02
N LYS A 86 -17.29 -10.41 11.82
CA LYS A 86 -17.87 -11.70 11.43
C LYS A 86 -16.81 -12.81 11.34
N ASN A 87 -15.68 -12.52 10.65
CA ASN A 87 -14.65 -13.50 10.33
C ASN A 87 -13.31 -13.18 10.99
N TRP A 88 -13.35 -12.51 12.18
CA TRP A 88 -12.14 -11.95 12.80
C TRP A 88 -11.06 -12.99 13.11
N LYS A 89 -11.45 -14.21 13.47
CA LYS A 89 -10.48 -15.27 13.80
C LYS A 89 -9.65 -15.69 12.59
N GLU A 90 -10.31 -15.88 11.45
CA GLU A 90 -9.66 -16.24 10.21
C GLU A 90 -8.83 -15.06 9.68
N ALA A 91 -9.41 -13.86 9.59
CA ALA A 91 -8.71 -12.67 9.16
C ALA A 91 -7.49 -12.36 10.04
N ALA A 92 -7.63 -12.49 11.39
CA ALA A 92 -6.53 -12.30 12.32
C ALA A 92 -5.47 -13.41 12.20
N GLY A 93 -5.86 -14.66 12.13
CA GLY A 93 -4.93 -15.78 11.98
C GLY A 93 -4.12 -15.67 10.69
N VAL A 94 -4.79 -15.48 9.56
CA VAL A 94 -4.15 -15.31 8.25
C VAL A 94 -3.30 -14.04 8.23
N GLY A 95 -3.81 -12.89 8.70
CA GLY A 95 -3.13 -11.62 8.68
C GLY A 95 -1.88 -11.58 9.57
N LEU A 96 -1.97 -12.08 10.81
CA LEU A 96 -0.83 -12.13 11.74
C LEU A 96 0.27 -13.06 11.23
N VAL A 97 -0.07 -14.25 10.74
CA VAL A 97 0.94 -15.16 10.20
C VAL A 97 1.50 -14.65 8.87
N SER A 98 0.66 -14.01 8.06
CA SER A 98 1.08 -13.33 6.83
C SER A 98 2.07 -12.19 7.10
N PHE A 99 2.02 -11.57 8.28
CA PHE A 99 3.03 -10.61 8.73
C PHE A 99 4.24 -11.32 9.33
N THR A 100 4.04 -12.15 10.37
CA THR A 100 5.14 -12.65 11.22
C THR A 100 6.06 -13.64 10.51
N ALA A 101 5.53 -14.53 9.66
CA ALA A 101 6.33 -15.52 8.96
C ALA A 101 7.36 -14.86 8.00
N PRO A 102 6.98 -13.98 7.06
CA PRO A 102 7.96 -13.31 6.22
C PRO A 102 8.77 -12.24 6.97
N PHE A 103 8.23 -11.60 8.01
CA PHE A 103 9.00 -10.69 8.86
C PHE A 103 10.24 -11.39 9.42
N LEU A 104 10.06 -12.53 10.06
CA LEU A 104 11.18 -13.29 10.62
C LEU A 104 12.03 -13.94 9.53
N GLY A 105 11.41 -14.56 8.52
CA GLY A 105 12.13 -15.30 7.50
C GLY A 105 12.93 -14.40 6.56
N CYS A 106 12.41 -13.24 6.15
CA CYS A 106 13.18 -12.32 5.33
C CYS A 106 14.27 -11.59 6.13
N ALA A 107 14.03 -11.27 7.41
CA ALA A 107 15.07 -10.75 8.29
C ALA A 107 16.21 -11.78 8.46
N ALA A 108 15.87 -13.05 8.67
CA ALA A 108 16.83 -14.15 8.77
C ALA A 108 17.62 -14.32 7.46
N ALA A 109 16.94 -14.31 6.31
CA ALA A 109 17.60 -14.40 4.99
C ALA A 109 18.55 -13.20 4.75
N ALA A 110 18.12 -11.98 5.08
CA ALA A 110 18.95 -10.79 4.94
C ALA A 110 20.18 -10.85 5.85
N HIS A 111 20.04 -11.32 7.09
CA HIS A 111 21.13 -11.38 8.04
C HIS A 111 22.12 -12.52 7.73
N TRP A 112 21.62 -13.75 7.57
CA TRP A 112 22.50 -14.93 7.46
C TRP A 112 22.98 -15.23 6.04
N TRP A 113 22.18 -14.92 5.02
CA TRP A 113 22.56 -15.21 3.63
C TRP A 113 23.15 -14.01 2.91
N LEU A 114 22.67 -12.78 3.22
CA LEU A 114 23.15 -11.56 2.58
C LEU A 114 24.17 -10.79 3.42
N GLY A 115 24.36 -11.17 4.70
CA GLY A 115 25.33 -10.52 5.61
C GLY A 115 24.96 -9.10 6.01
N TRP A 116 23.67 -8.74 5.95
CA TRP A 116 23.23 -7.40 6.32
C TRP A 116 23.31 -7.18 7.84
N THR A 117 23.49 -5.94 8.23
CA THR A 117 23.44 -5.56 9.66
C THR A 117 22.10 -5.95 10.29
N ALA A 118 22.07 -6.13 11.61
CA ALA A 118 20.84 -6.49 12.31
C ALA A 118 19.69 -5.51 12.03
N GLN A 119 19.98 -4.18 12.04
CA GLN A 119 18.97 -3.16 11.78
C GLN A 119 18.46 -3.21 10.34
N ALA A 120 19.34 -3.34 9.33
CA ALA A 120 18.97 -3.48 7.93
C ALA A 120 18.16 -4.77 7.69
N SER A 121 18.52 -5.86 8.39
CA SER A 121 17.81 -7.14 8.29
C SER A 121 16.40 -7.07 8.86
N TRP A 122 16.21 -6.45 10.01
CA TRP A 122 14.89 -6.23 10.58
C TRP A 122 14.04 -5.34 9.68
N LEU A 123 14.61 -4.29 9.11
CA LEU A 123 13.93 -3.44 8.15
C LEU A 123 13.52 -4.22 6.89
N ALA A 124 14.41 -5.08 6.36
CA ALA A 124 14.08 -5.97 5.25
C ALA A 124 12.90 -6.89 5.59
N GLY A 125 12.90 -7.46 6.79
CA GLY A 125 11.78 -8.24 7.30
C GLY A 125 10.47 -7.45 7.30
N ILE A 126 10.47 -6.22 7.81
CA ILE A 126 9.30 -5.33 7.82
C ILE A 126 8.85 -5.02 6.39
N ALA A 127 9.76 -4.56 5.53
CA ALA A 127 9.44 -4.17 4.16
C ALA A 127 8.86 -5.33 3.33
N LEU A 128 9.36 -6.55 3.54
CA LEU A 128 8.96 -7.74 2.79
C LEU A 128 7.80 -8.51 3.45
N SER A 129 7.43 -8.25 4.71
CA SER A 129 6.27 -8.87 5.36
C SER A 129 4.94 -8.38 4.80
N THR A 130 4.93 -7.22 4.17
CA THR A 130 3.75 -6.50 3.70
C THR A 130 2.89 -7.29 2.72
N THR A 131 1.59 -6.97 2.70
CA THR A 131 0.65 -7.36 1.66
C THR A 131 0.09 -6.10 1.01
N SER A 132 -0.10 -6.08 -0.30
CA SER A 132 -0.66 -4.92 -0.96
C SER A 132 -2.18 -5.00 -1.02
N VAL A 133 -2.88 -4.28 -0.14
CA VAL A 133 -4.35 -4.15 -0.20
C VAL A 133 -4.79 -3.68 -1.59
N ALA A 134 -4.08 -2.72 -2.18
CA ALA A 134 -4.43 -2.17 -3.49
C ALA A 134 -4.40 -3.22 -4.61
N VAL A 135 -3.36 -4.07 -4.64
CA VAL A 135 -3.25 -5.17 -5.63
C VAL A 135 -4.30 -6.23 -5.37
N VAL A 136 -4.46 -6.65 -4.11
CA VAL A 136 -5.47 -7.65 -3.74
C VAL A 136 -6.88 -7.16 -4.04
N TYR A 137 -7.19 -5.91 -3.70
CA TYR A 137 -8.50 -5.31 -3.99
C TYR A 137 -8.77 -5.19 -5.49
N ALA A 138 -7.78 -4.81 -6.29
CA ALA A 138 -7.93 -4.76 -7.74
C ALA A 138 -8.27 -6.13 -8.33
N VAL A 139 -7.58 -7.19 -7.90
CA VAL A 139 -7.87 -8.58 -8.30
C VAL A 139 -9.27 -9.01 -7.82
N MET A 140 -9.62 -8.70 -6.56
CA MET A 140 -10.95 -9.03 -6.03
C MET A 140 -12.06 -8.30 -6.76
N LEU A 141 -11.82 -7.05 -7.19
CA LEU A 141 -12.78 -6.25 -7.94
C LEU A 141 -12.96 -6.77 -9.37
N GLU A 142 -11.86 -7.11 -10.06
CA GLU A 142 -11.86 -7.63 -11.42
C GLU A 142 -12.72 -8.89 -11.57
N PHE A 143 -12.67 -9.77 -10.56
CA PHE A 143 -13.42 -11.04 -10.56
C PHE A 143 -14.69 -11.02 -9.70
N GLY A 144 -15.13 -9.87 -9.20
CA GLY A 144 -16.33 -9.75 -8.37
C GLY A 144 -16.23 -10.35 -6.97
N PHE A 145 -15.05 -10.83 -6.54
CA PHE A 145 -14.85 -11.45 -5.22
C PHE A 145 -14.96 -10.47 -4.07
N ASN A 146 -14.77 -9.16 -4.32
CA ASN A 146 -14.94 -8.11 -3.32
C ASN A 146 -16.34 -8.06 -2.68
N ARG A 147 -17.34 -8.67 -3.32
CA ARG A 147 -18.71 -8.80 -2.81
C ARG A 147 -18.93 -10.09 -2.00
N THR A 148 -18.03 -11.06 -2.08
CA THR A 148 -18.11 -12.35 -1.38
C THR A 148 -17.54 -12.28 0.03
N ASP A 149 -17.99 -13.13 0.94
CA ASP A 149 -17.42 -13.26 2.28
C ASP A 149 -15.93 -13.66 2.22
N TYR A 150 -15.58 -14.51 1.24
CA TYR A 150 -14.18 -14.90 0.97
C TYR A 150 -13.29 -13.68 0.69
N GLY A 151 -13.61 -12.90 -0.35
CA GLY A 151 -12.79 -11.75 -0.73
C GLY A 151 -12.70 -10.70 0.36
N LYS A 152 -13.81 -10.46 1.07
CA LYS A 152 -13.83 -9.54 2.21
C LYS A 152 -12.93 -10.03 3.36
N THR A 153 -12.89 -11.33 3.64
CA THR A 153 -12.01 -11.91 4.67
C THR A 153 -10.55 -11.78 4.28
N VAL A 154 -10.19 -12.02 3.02
CA VAL A 154 -8.84 -11.82 2.51
C VAL A 154 -8.42 -10.35 2.62
N LEU A 155 -9.29 -9.41 2.25
CA LEU A 155 -9.02 -7.98 2.41
C LEU A 155 -8.83 -7.58 3.88
N ALA A 156 -9.66 -8.12 4.79
CA ALA A 156 -9.49 -7.88 6.23
C ALA A 156 -8.14 -8.42 6.75
N ALA A 157 -7.69 -9.58 6.25
CA ALA A 157 -6.36 -10.11 6.58
C ALA A 157 -5.22 -9.20 6.06
N CYS A 158 -5.38 -8.60 4.87
CA CYS A 158 -4.43 -7.60 4.37
C CYS A 158 -4.29 -6.41 5.32
N PHE A 159 -5.40 -5.87 5.82
CA PHE A 159 -5.37 -4.76 6.78
C PHE A 159 -4.63 -5.12 8.07
N ILE A 160 -4.79 -6.36 8.57
CA ILE A 160 -4.08 -6.83 9.77
C ILE A 160 -2.57 -6.97 9.48
N THR A 161 -2.20 -7.43 8.30
CA THR A 161 -0.79 -7.49 7.88
C THR A 161 -0.18 -6.08 7.82
N ASP A 162 -0.89 -5.12 7.24
CA ASP A 162 -0.43 -3.74 7.14
C ASP A 162 -0.30 -3.09 8.52
N LEU A 163 -1.27 -3.34 9.43
CA LEU A 163 -1.18 -2.89 10.81
C LEU A 163 0.08 -3.45 11.50
N GLY A 164 0.36 -4.75 11.32
CA GLY A 164 1.58 -5.39 11.83
C GLY A 164 2.85 -4.69 11.33
N THR A 165 2.91 -4.37 10.03
CA THR A 165 4.03 -3.66 9.41
C THR A 165 4.24 -2.28 10.03
N VAL A 166 3.19 -1.49 10.11
CA VAL A 166 3.26 -0.08 10.58
C VAL A 166 3.59 -0.03 12.07
N VAL A 167 2.98 -0.91 12.88
CA VAL A 167 3.27 -1.02 14.31
C VAL A 167 4.72 -1.47 14.55
N MET A 168 5.19 -2.48 13.80
CA MET A 168 6.56 -2.98 13.98
C MET A 168 7.60 -1.95 13.54
N LEU A 169 7.35 -1.20 12.45
CA LEU A 169 8.20 -0.09 12.03
C LEU A 169 8.31 0.96 13.15
N GLY A 170 7.19 1.34 13.74
CA GLY A 170 7.16 2.29 14.86
C GLY A 170 7.89 1.77 16.11
N ILE A 171 7.68 0.51 16.51
CA ILE A 171 8.30 -0.05 17.72
C ILE A 171 9.82 -0.22 17.54
N MET A 172 10.26 -0.70 16.39
CA MET A 172 11.67 -1.05 16.20
C MET A 172 12.58 0.13 15.91
N PHE A 173 12.05 1.17 15.28
CA PHE A 173 12.86 2.27 14.78
C PHE A 173 12.54 3.63 15.42
N SER A 174 11.48 3.74 16.23
CA SER A 174 11.24 4.94 17.03
C SER A 174 11.98 4.85 18.36
N PRO A 175 12.69 5.89 18.78
CA PRO A 175 13.40 5.89 20.05
C PRO A 175 12.41 5.91 21.24
N PHE A 176 12.66 5.09 22.28
CA PHE A 176 11.87 5.09 23.51
C PHE A 176 12.23 6.31 24.37
N THR A 177 11.66 7.45 24.06
CA THR A 177 11.88 8.73 24.75
C THR A 177 10.60 9.21 25.44
N LEU A 178 10.73 10.21 26.36
CA LEU A 178 9.55 10.88 26.92
C LEU A 178 8.66 11.49 25.81
N LYS A 179 9.25 11.98 24.73
CA LYS A 179 8.52 12.47 23.57
C LYS A 179 7.67 11.37 22.92
N ALA A 180 8.21 10.16 22.80
CA ALA A 180 7.47 9.01 22.27
C ALA A 180 6.28 8.63 23.17
N LEU A 181 6.43 8.70 24.50
CA LEU A 181 5.32 8.49 25.43
C LEU A 181 4.24 9.56 25.29
N VAL A 182 4.62 10.83 25.16
CA VAL A 182 3.68 11.95 24.93
C VAL A 182 2.95 11.73 23.61
N PHE A 183 3.66 11.38 22.54
CA PHE A 183 3.07 11.05 21.24
C PHE A 183 2.08 9.88 21.33
N ALA A 184 2.47 8.79 21.98
CA ALA A 184 1.60 7.62 22.16
C ALA A 184 0.35 7.97 22.98
N GLY A 185 0.49 8.73 24.07
CA GLY A 185 -0.63 9.18 24.91
C GLY A 185 -1.57 10.12 24.15
N ALA A 186 -1.05 11.13 23.47
CA ALA A 186 -1.84 12.08 22.72
C ALA A 186 -2.54 11.41 21.50
N SER A 187 -1.86 10.52 20.79
CA SER A 187 -2.45 9.74 19.71
C SER A 187 -3.57 8.82 20.21
N THR A 188 -3.34 8.11 21.32
CA THR A 188 -4.38 7.28 21.94
C THR A 188 -5.59 8.12 22.34
N ALA A 189 -5.39 9.26 23.00
CA ALA A 189 -6.46 10.17 23.35
C ALA A 189 -7.24 10.65 22.11
N ALA A 190 -6.53 11.02 21.04
CA ALA A 190 -7.15 11.40 19.78
C ALA A 190 -7.99 10.24 19.20
N PHE A 191 -7.47 9.01 19.16
CA PHE A 191 -8.19 7.84 18.62
C PHE A 191 -9.43 7.46 19.44
N VAL A 192 -9.46 7.73 20.73
CA VAL A 192 -10.65 7.56 21.57
C VAL A 192 -11.67 8.67 21.33
N VAL A 193 -11.22 9.92 21.14
CA VAL A 193 -12.10 11.10 20.98
C VAL A 193 -12.66 11.21 19.57
N LEU A 194 -11.87 10.91 18.54
CA LEU A 194 -12.24 11.11 17.13
C LEU A 194 -13.51 10.37 16.71
N PRO A 195 -13.77 9.10 17.07
CA PRO A 195 -15.02 8.41 16.68
C PRO A 195 -16.28 9.07 17.22
N TRP A 196 -16.15 9.77 18.33
CA TRP A 196 -17.25 10.52 18.97
C TRP A 196 -17.36 11.95 18.42
N LEU A 197 -16.23 12.62 18.23
CA LEU A 197 -16.16 14.01 17.79
C LEU A 197 -16.51 14.16 16.31
N THR A 198 -15.91 13.32 15.44
CA THR A 198 -16.02 13.43 13.98
C THR A 198 -17.47 13.36 13.48
N PRO A 199 -18.30 12.38 13.87
CA PRO A 199 -19.69 12.34 13.42
C PRO A 199 -20.49 13.57 13.85
N ARG A 200 -20.29 14.04 15.09
CA ARG A 200 -20.99 15.24 15.60
C ARG A 200 -20.58 16.50 14.85
N PHE A 201 -19.28 16.62 14.58
CA PHE A 201 -18.75 17.74 13.83
C PHE A 201 -19.28 17.76 12.41
N PHE A 202 -19.30 16.61 11.73
CA PHE A 202 -19.82 16.48 10.38
C PHE A 202 -21.34 16.72 10.31
N GLN A 203 -22.12 16.24 11.27
CA GLN A 203 -23.57 16.49 11.35
C GLN A 203 -23.88 17.98 11.53
N LYS A 204 -23.10 18.70 12.36
CA LYS A 204 -23.35 20.11 12.66
C LYS A 204 -22.87 21.07 11.57
N PHE A 205 -21.76 20.76 10.92
CA PHE A 205 -21.05 21.68 10.04
C PHE A 205 -20.83 21.16 8.62
N GLY A 206 -21.03 19.87 8.37
CA GLY A 206 -20.78 19.23 7.11
C GLY A 206 -21.76 19.60 5.99
N GLY A 207 -21.50 19.05 4.79
CA GLY A 207 -22.33 19.28 3.61
C GLY A 207 -22.22 20.67 3.01
N ARG A 208 -21.23 21.46 3.41
CA ARG A 208 -21.00 22.82 2.89
C ARG A 208 -19.97 22.82 1.75
N PRO A 209 -20.10 23.73 0.76
CA PRO A 209 -19.14 23.81 -0.36
C PRO A 209 -17.70 24.13 0.07
N SER A 210 -17.48 24.52 1.33
CA SER A 210 -16.16 24.86 1.87
C SER A 210 -15.27 23.66 2.19
N GLU A 211 -15.71 22.40 1.92
CA GLU A 211 -14.95 21.16 2.18
C GLU A 211 -14.44 21.05 3.62
N LEU A 212 -15.31 21.34 4.56
CA LEU A 212 -14.95 21.47 5.97
C LEU A 212 -14.55 20.12 6.56
N GLU A 213 -15.18 19.02 6.12
CA GLU A 213 -14.86 17.65 6.52
C GLU A 213 -13.44 17.27 6.12
N ALA A 214 -13.05 17.57 4.88
CA ALA A 214 -11.69 17.31 4.40
C ALA A 214 -10.66 18.15 5.17
N LYS A 215 -10.95 19.44 5.43
CA LYS A 215 -10.08 20.32 6.23
C LYS A 215 -9.91 19.82 7.65
N PHE A 216 -10.98 19.33 8.29
CA PHE A 216 -10.93 18.76 9.63
C PHE A 216 -10.03 17.52 9.66
N LEU A 217 -10.20 16.59 8.72
CA LEU A 217 -9.37 15.38 8.64
C LEU A 217 -7.90 15.72 8.38
N LEU A 218 -7.62 16.62 7.44
CA LEU A 218 -6.27 17.09 7.14
C LEU A 218 -5.63 17.75 8.36
N LEU A 219 -6.34 18.61 9.08
CA LEU A 219 -5.86 19.23 10.30
C LEU A 219 -5.43 18.20 11.34
N VAL A 220 -6.27 17.20 11.59
CA VAL A 220 -5.96 16.16 12.58
C VAL A 220 -4.79 15.30 12.10
N MET A 221 -4.74 14.90 10.82
CA MET A 221 -3.64 14.13 10.25
C MET A 221 -2.31 14.87 10.33
N PHE A 222 -2.29 16.14 9.93
CA PHE A 222 -1.06 16.95 10.02
C PHE A 222 -0.67 17.25 11.46
N GLY A 223 -1.65 17.43 12.36
CA GLY A 223 -1.39 17.60 13.78
C GLY A 223 -0.73 16.37 14.42
N LEU A 224 -1.30 15.18 14.15
CA LEU A 224 -0.73 13.92 14.60
C LEU A 224 0.61 13.61 13.90
N GLY A 225 0.74 13.96 12.61
CA GLY A 225 1.98 13.81 11.86
C GLY A 225 3.10 14.70 12.41
N ALA A 226 2.80 15.97 12.73
CA ALA A 226 3.75 16.88 13.37
C ALA A 226 4.19 16.38 14.74
N LEU A 227 3.23 15.84 15.53
CA LEU A 227 3.53 15.25 16.82
C LEU A 227 4.39 13.98 16.70
N ALA A 228 4.15 13.15 15.67
CA ALA A 228 4.99 12.00 15.36
C ALA A 228 6.42 12.41 15.04
N LEU A 229 6.62 13.37 14.12
CA LEU A 229 7.93 13.88 13.75
C LEU A 229 8.67 14.53 14.94
N TRP A 230 7.93 15.26 15.80
CA TRP A 230 8.52 15.81 17.04
C TRP A 230 9.01 14.71 18.00
N ALA A 231 8.36 13.55 17.96
CA ALA A 231 8.72 12.38 18.75
C ALA A 231 9.71 11.42 18.06
N ASP A 232 10.33 11.87 16.98
CA ASP A 232 11.24 11.07 16.15
C ASP A 232 10.60 9.77 15.66
N SER A 233 9.28 9.84 15.33
CA SER A 233 8.46 8.73 14.85
C SER A 233 7.86 9.03 13.47
N GLU A 234 7.35 8.00 12.79
CA GLU A 234 6.79 8.12 11.43
C GLU A 234 5.33 8.60 11.42
N PRO A 235 5.00 9.61 10.61
CA PRO A 235 3.63 10.14 10.48
C PRO A 235 2.63 9.14 9.89
N VAL A 236 3.12 8.12 9.20
CA VAL A 236 2.31 7.09 8.54
C VAL A 236 1.55 6.24 9.56
N LEU A 237 2.15 5.97 10.74
CA LEU A 237 1.52 5.18 11.80
C LEU A 237 0.22 5.83 12.32
N PRO A 238 0.24 7.06 12.83
CA PRO A 238 -1.00 7.67 13.33
C PRO A 238 -2.03 7.92 12.21
N ALA A 239 -1.60 8.15 10.96
CA ALA A 239 -2.51 8.30 9.85
C ALA A 239 -3.28 7.01 9.56
N TYR A 240 -2.60 5.86 9.54
CA TYR A 240 -3.23 4.56 9.35
C TYR A 240 -4.23 4.24 10.47
N LEU A 241 -3.82 4.39 11.72
CA LEU A 241 -4.67 4.16 12.89
C LEU A 241 -5.88 5.09 12.91
N MET A 242 -5.70 6.38 12.56
CA MET A 242 -6.81 7.32 12.41
C MET A 242 -7.81 6.86 11.34
N GLY A 243 -7.33 6.39 10.20
CA GLY A 243 -8.16 5.80 9.14
C GLY A 243 -9.00 4.63 9.66
N MET A 244 -8.36 3.67 10.34
CA MET A 244 -9.05 2.50 10.92
C MET A 244 -10.12 2.90 11.95
N VAL A 245 -9.79 3.83 12.84
CA VAL A 245 -10.71 4.30 13.90
C VAL A 245 -11.89 5.04 13.30
N LEU A 246 -11.72 5.76 12.21
CA LEU A 246 -12.76 6.51 11.49
C LEU A 246 -13.41 5.71 10.35
N ALA A 247 -13.05 4.46 10.10
CA ALA A 247 -13.60 3.63 9.03
C ALA A 247 -15.14 3.54 9.07
N GLY A 248 -15.71 3.46 10.27
CA GLY A 248 -17.16 3.46 10.48
C GLY A 248 -17.88 4.77 10.15
N THR A 249 -17.16 5.90 10.08
CA THR A 249 -17.69 7.23 9.80
C THR A 249 -17.26 7.72 8.43
N VAL A 250 -15.96 7.89 8.23
CA VAL A 250 -15.37 8.41 6.97
C VAL A 250 -15.48 7.39 5.85
N GLY A 251 -15.21 6.11 6.12
CA GLY A 251 -15.29 5.06 5.11
C GLY A 251 -16.68 4.85 4.52
N LYS A 252 -17.74 5.22 5.26
CA LYS A 252 -19.13 5.19 4.78
C LYS A 252 -19.53 6.40 3.96
N ASP A 253 -18.80 7.50 4.06
CA ASP A 253 -19.03 8.71 3.26
C ASP A 253 -18.30 8.59 1.92
N HIS A 254 -18.95 7.96 0.96
CA HIS A 254 -18.38 7.72 -0.36
C HIS A 254 -18.02 9.01 -1.12
N VAL A 255 -18.68 10.13 -0.82
CA VAL A 255 -18.39 11.42 -1.45
C VAL A 255 -17.08 11.97 -0.91
N LEU A 256 -16.94 12.01 0.41
CA LEU A 256 -15.71 12.47 1.08
C LEU A 256 -14.51 11.60 0.72
N VAL A 257 -14.68 10.27 0.78
CA VAL A 257 -13.62 9.33 0.37
C VAL A 257 -13.20 9.56 -1.08
N ARG A 258 -14.14 9.77 -2.00
CA ARG A 258 -13.83 10.06 -3.41
C ARG A 258 -13.04 11.35 -3.56
N ARG A 259 -13.38 12.42 -2.84
CA ARG A 259 -12.66 13.70 -2.86
C ARG A 259 -11.23 13.54 -2.33
N LEU A 260 -11.06 12.86 -1.20
CA LEU A 260 -9.75 12.57 -0.64
C LEU A 260 -8.91 11.69 -1.60
N ARG A 261 -9.52 10.69 -2.22
CA ARG A 261 -8.86 9.86 -3.24
C ARG A 261 -8.41 10.68 -4.44
N THR A 262 -9.24 11.60 -4.93
CA THR A 262 -8.86 12.46 -6.06
C THR A 262 -7.62 13.29 -5.72
N LEU A 263 -7.56 13.90 -4.54
CA LEU A 263 -6.38 14.63 -4.07
C LEU A 263 -5.16 13.70 -3.92
N THR A 264 -5.37 12.56 -3.28
CA THR A 264 -4.29 11.62 -2.98
C THR A 264 -3.73 11.01 -4.26
N PHE A 265 -4.54 10.30 -5.03
CA PHE A 265 -4.05 9.58 -6.22
C PHE A 265 -3.83 10.48 -7.44
N GLY A 266 -4.59 11.57 -7.57
CA GLY A 266 -4.45 12.49 -8.70
C GLY A 266 -3.29 13.47 -8.58
N PHE A 267 -2.79 13.71 -7.34
CA PHE A 267 -1.75 14.71 -7.15
C PHE A 267 -0.61 14.26 -6.24
N LEU A 268 -0.89 13.69 -5.08
CA LEU A 268 0.13 13.48 -4.04
C LEU A 268 0.92 12.18 -4.19
N THR A 269 0.25 11.06 -4.48
CA THR A 269 0.93 9.75 -4.59
C THR A 269 1.93 9.67 -5.72
N PRO A 270 1.75 10.34 -6.89
CA PRO A 270 2.79 10.38 -7.90
C PRO A 270 4.12 10.94 -7.36
N PHE A 271 4.08 12.01 -6.57
CA PHE A 271 5.30 12.55 -5.95
C PHE A 271 5.95 11.54 -5.00
N TYR A 272 5.15 10.72 -4.31
CA TYR A 272 5.68 9.69 -3.44
C TYR A 272 6.34 8.54 -4.22
N PHE A 273 5.61 7.92 -5.15
CA PHE A 273 6.09 6.72 -5.83
C PHE A 273 7.17 7.02 -6.89
N ILE A 274 7.07 8.12 -7.64
CA ILE A 274 8.13 8.54 -8.58
C ILE A 274 9.40 8.86 -7.80
N ARG A 275 9.29 9.55 -6.66
CA ARG A 275 10.43 9.83 -5.77
C ARG A 275 11.03 8.52 -5.23
N ALA A 276 10.24 7.59 -4.76
CA ALA A 276 10.72 6.29 -4.34
C ALA A 276 11.46 5.56 -5.47
N GLY A 277 10.92 5.60 -6.69
CA GLY A 277 11.56 5.03 -7.88
C GLY A 277 12.89 5.69 -8.23
N SER A 278 12.99 7.02 -8.08
CA SER A 278 14.21 7.75 -8.43
C SER A 278 15.43 7.40 -7.57
N TYR A 279 15.23 6.82 -6.40
CA TYR A 279 16.33 6.30 -5.57
C TYR A 279 16.77 4.88 -5.92
N VAL A 280 16.07 4.19 -6.83
CA VAL A 280 16.45 2.83 -7.25
C VAL A 280 17.68 2.87 -8.14
N SER A 281 18.74 2.23 -7.70
CA SER A 281 19.99 2.10 -8.46
C SER A 281 19.91 0.89 -9.41
N VAL A 282 19.64 1.13 -10.70
CA VAL A 282 19.65 0.10 -11.73
C VAL A 282 21.03 -0.58 -11.85
N PRO A 283 22.16 0.15 -11.80
CA PRO A 283 23.47 -0.50 -11.78
C PRO A 283 23.66 -1.49 -10.63
N ALA A 284 23.18 -1.18 -9.42
CA ALA A 284 23.25 -2.09 -8.27
C ALA A 284 22.44 -3.38 -8.53
N LEU A 285 21.25 -3.25 -9.10
CA LEU A 285 20.42 -4.41 -9.44
C LEU A 285 21.08 -5.34 -10.47
N ILE A 286 21.76 -4.75 -11.48
CA ILE A 286 22.47 -5.52 -12.50
C ILE A 286 23.71 -6.17 -11.91
N ALA A 287 24.42 -5.51 -10.99
CA ALA A 287 25.65 -6.03 -10.38
C ALA A 287 25.38 -7.24 -9.48
N ALA A 288 24.23 -7.30 -8.78
CA ALA A 288 23.92 -8.38 -7.84
C ALA A 288 22.46 -8.85 -7.92
N PRO A 289 22.00 -9.41 -9.06
CA PRO A 289 20.61 -9.83 -9.25
C PRO A 289 20.18 -10.94 -8.31
N MET A 290 21.13 -11.73 -7.81
CA MET A 290 20.86 -12.82 -6.85
C MET A 290 20.31 -12.31 -5.52
N ILE A 291 20.69 -11.11 -5.07
CA ILE A 291 20.17 -10.53 -3.84
C ILE A 291 18.65 -10.28 -3.98
N PHE A 292 18.23 -9.71 -5.10
CA PHE A 292 16.82 -9.53 -5.43
C PHE A 292 16.07 -10.88 -5.42
N VAL A 293 16.63 -11.90 -6.08
CA VAL A 293 16.02 -13.24 -6.17
C VAL A 293 15.89 -13.87 -4.78
N VAL A 294 16.94 -13.79 -3.95
CA VAL A 294 16.93 -14.32 -2.58
C VAL A 294 15.84 -13.65 -1.74
N LEU A 295 15.74 -12.33 -1.79
CA LEU A 295 14.72 -11.58 -1.02
C LEU A 295 13.28 -11.91 -1.49
N LEU A 296 13.07 -11.98 -2.81
CA LEU A 296 11.76 -12.35 -3.37
C LEU A 296 11.36 -13.78 -3.01
N LEU A 297 12.28 -14.73 -3.17
CA LEU A 297 12.04 -16.13 -2.82
C LEU A 297 11.84 -16.31 -1.31
N ALA A 298 12.64 -15.65 -0.47
CA ALA A 298 12.46 -15.68 0.98
C ALA A 298 11.06 -15.20 1.37
N LYS A 299 10.58 -14.10 0.78
CA LYS A 299 9.21 -13.62 0.98
C LYS A 299 8.17 -14.65 0.54
N MET A 300 8.27 -15.16 -0.68
CA MET A 300 7.28 -16.12 -1.21
C MET A 300 7.24 -17.42 -0.42
N VAL A 301 8.41 -18.00 -0.13
CA VAL A 301 8.50 -19.27 0.62
C VAL A 301 7.95 -19.11 2.03
N THR A 302 8.34 -18.06 2.74
CA THR A 302 7.85 -17.83 4.11
C THR A 302 6.36 -17.54 4.18
N LYS A 303 5.80 -16.83 3.18
CA LYS A 303 4.35 -16.66 3.05
C LYS A 303 3.65 -18.00 2.79
N VAL A 304 4.18 -18.84 1.89
CA VAL A 304 3.59 -20.15 1.62
C VAL A 304 3.67 -21.05 2.86
N LEU A 305 4.81 -21.12 3.51
CA LEU A 305 4.98 -21.94 4.71
C LEU A 305 4.15 -21.46 5.91
N GLY A 306 3.91 -20.16 6.01
CA GLY A 306 3.11 -19.57 7.08
C GLY A 306 1.61 -19.56 6.77
N VAL A 307 1.22 -18.89 5.70
CA VAL A 307 -0.20 -18.57 5.41
C VAL A 307 -0.97 -19.81 4.96
N TYR A 308 -0.40 -20.64 4.08
CA TYR A 308 -1.12 -21.80 3.55
C TYR A 308 -1.60 -22.79 4.62
N PRO A 309 -0.79 -23.21 5.61
CA PRO A 309 -1.28 -24.07 6.70
C PRO A 309 -2.41 -23.44 7.51
N VAL A 310 -2.34 -22.10 7.73
CA VAL A 310 -3.38 -21.38 8.48
C VAL A 310 -4.69 -21.34 7.71
N THR A 311 -4.69 -21.06 6.40
CA THR A 311 -5.90 -21.13 5.58
C THR A 311 -6.52 -22.54 5.59
N ARG A 312 -5.66 -23.58 5.57
CA ARG A 312 -6.11 -24.98 5.67
C ARG A 312 -6.71 -25.29 7.05
N TRP A 313 -6.16 -24.73 8.13
CA TRP A 313 -6.72 -24.90 9.48
C TRP A 313 -8.12 -24.31 9.59
N PHE A 314 -8.38 -23.15 8.98
CA PHE A 314 -9.73 -22.57 8.92
C PHE A 314 -10.69 -23.24 7.94
N GLY A 315 -10.26 -24.33 7.29
CA GLY A 315 -11.12 -25.16 6.44
C GLY A 315 -11.17 -24.73 4.97
N SER A 316 -10.39 -23.74 4.56
CA SER A 316 -10.36 -23.32 3.15
C SER A 316 -9.95 -24.49 2.23
N PRO A 317 -10.62 -24.74 1.10
CA PRO A 317 -10.21 -25.71 0.09
C PRO A 317 -8.76 -25.48 -0.37
N ARG A 318 -8.08 -26.51 -0.89
CA ARG A 318 -6.66 -26.39 -1.31
C ARG A 318 -6.44 -25.25 -2.28
N LEU A 319 -7.32 -25.12 -3.25
CA LEU A 319 -7.21 -24.13 -4.31
C LEU A 319 -7.39 -22.70 -3.78
N GLU A 320 -8.43 -22.47 -2.96
CA GLU A 320 -8.69 -21.18 -2.32
C GLU A 320 -7.58 -20.80 -1.33
N GLY A 321 -7.11 -21.77 -0.52
CA GLY A 321 -6.03 -21.54 0.43
C GLY A 321 -4.73 -21.13 -0.25
N MET A 322 -4.36 -21.74 -1.39
CA MET A 322 -3.18 -21.36 -2.15
C MET A 322 -3.38 -20.01 -2.86
N TYR A 323 -4.56 -19.76 -3.43
CA TYR A 323 -4.91 -18.48 -4.03
C TYR A 323 -4.79 -17.34 -3.01
N THR A 324 -5.40 -17.50 -1.83
CA THR A 324 -5.25 -16.56 -0.71
C THR A 324 -3.77 -16.35 -0.34
N THR A 325 -3.01 -17.43 -0.21
CA THR A 325 -1.59 -17.37 0.16
C THR A 325 -0.77 -16.56 -0.84
N LEU A 326 -0.99 -16.76 -2.13
CA LEU A 326 -0.31 -16.02 -3.18
C LEU A 326 -0.74 -14.55 -3.22
N LEU A 327 -2.02 -14.26 -3.06
CA LEU A 327 -2.49 -12.87 -2.94
C LEU A 327 -1.92 -12.18 -1.70
N MET A 328 -1.85 -12.88 -0.56
CA MET A 328 -1.21 -12.37 0.65
C MET A 328 0.32 -12.21 0.51
N SER A 329 0.93 -12.81 -0.51
CA SER A 329 2.36 -12.64 -0.82
C SER A 329 2.67 -11.36 -1.61
N THR A 330 1.66 -10.66 -2.11
CA THR A 330 1.85 -9.39 -2.79
C THR A 330 2.35 -8.33 -1.82
N GLY A 331 3.14 -7.38 -2.31
CA GLY A 331 3.58 -6.23 -1.50
C GLY A 331 3.86 -5.06 -2.41
N LEU A 332 3.50 -3.85 -2.01
CA LEU A 332 3.82 -2.65 -2.77
C LEU A 332 3.92 -1.43 -1.85
N THR A 333 2.79 -0.92 -1.36
CA THR A 333 2.69 0.37 -0.68
C THR A 333 3.54 0.44 0.58
N PHE A 334 3.22 -0.38 1.59
CA PHE A 334 3.94 -0.34 2.87
C PHE A 334 5.37 -0.89 2.76
N GLY A 335 5.63 -1.80 1.81
CA GLY A 335 7.00 -2.25 1.52
C GLY A 335 7.88 -1.12 1.00
N SER A 336 7.36 -0.30 0.08
CA SER A 336 8.07 0.88 -0.44
C SER A 336 8.24 1.96 0.64
N ILE A 337 7.21 2.17 1.49
CA ILE A 337 7.27 3.11 2.62
C ILE A 337 8.37 2.70 3.58
N SER A 338 8.41 1.44 4.00
CA SER A 338 9.43 0.94 4.94
C SER A 338 10.83 0.98 4.35
N ALA A 339 11.00 0.63 3.07
CA ALA A 339 12.29 0.72 2.40
C ALA A 339 12.78 2.19 2.32
N LEU A 340 11.91 3.12 1.91
CA LEU A 340 12.27 4.54 1.81
C LEU A 340 12.57 5.14 3.19
N PHE A 341 11.82 4.75 4.21
CA PHE A 341 12.14 5.09 5.60
C PHE A 341 13.56 4.66 5.96
N GLY A 342 13.92 3.41 5.68
CA GLY A 342 15.26 2.89 5.97
C GLY A 342 16.38 3.64 5.26
N LEU A 343 16.17 4.02 4.00
CA LEU A 343 17.12 4.80 3.22
C LEU A 343 17.27 6.21 3.81
N THR A 344 16.17 6.89 4.06
CA THR A 344 16.18 8.29 4.54
C THR A 344 16.73 8.44 5.95
N HIS A 345 16.68 7.38 6.77
CA HIS A 345 17.23 7.32 8.12
C HIS A 345 18.62 6.67 8.18
N GLY A 346 19.22 6.32 7.04
CA GLY A 346 20.57 5.73 6.99
C GLY A 346 20.67 4.33 7.58
N ILE A 347 19.56 3.59 7.67
CA ILE A 347 19.50 2.21 8.17
C ILE A 347 20.01 1.24 7.08
N ILE A 348 19.71 1.55 5.83
CA ILE A 348 20.13 0.83 4.62
C ILE A 348 20.77 1.79 3.63
N ASP A 349 21.66 1.25 2.80
CA ASP A 349 22.29 2.00 1.71
C ASP A 349 21.44 1.97 0.41
N ASP A 350 21.88 2.73 -0.61
CA ASP A 350 21.20 2.84 -1.91
C ASP A 350 21.06 1.48 -2.63
N ALA A 351 22.04 0.59 -2.49
CA ALA A 351 22.02 -0.72 -3.09
C ALA A 351 21.00 -1.63 -2.39
N GLN A 352 21.02 -1.67 -1.06
CA GLN A 352 20.08 -2.43 -0.24
C GLN A 352 18.64 -1.94 -0.47
N TYR A 353 18.45 -0.62 -0.54
CA TYR A 353 17.17 -0.01 -0.91
C TYR A 353 16.68 -0.51 -2.27
N SER A 354 17.56 -0.49 -3.26
CA SER A 354 17.25 -0.91 -4.63
C SER A 354 16.81 -2.37 -4.69
N TYR A 355 17.51 -3.26 -3.97
CA TYR A 355 17.15 -4.67 -3.88
C TYR A 355 15.79 -4.88 -3.19
N LEU A 356 15.52 -4.15 -2.11
CA LEU A 356 14.25 -4.24 -1.39
C LEU A 356 13.08 -3.74 -2.26
N VAL A 357 13.21 -2.58 -2.90
CA VAL A 357 12.15 -2.03 -3.75
C VAL A 357 11.90 -2.94 -4.95
N ALA A 358 12.96 -3.47 -5.58
CA ALA A 358 12.79 -4.45 -6.66
C ALA A 358 12.06 -5.71 -6.18
N ALA A 359 12.41 -6.26 -4.99
CA ALA A 359 11.73 -7.41 -4.42
C ALA A 359 10.26 -7.11 -4.08
N VAL A 360 9.97 -5.90 -3.59
CA VAL A 360 8.59 -5.41 -3.34
C VAL A 360 7.80 -5.37 -4.65
N ILE A 361 8.34 -4.76 -5.71
CA ILE A 361 7.70 -4.71 -7.04
C ILE A 361 7.52 -6.13 -7.61
N GLY A 362 8.55 -6.95 -7.56
CA GLY A 362 8.50 -8.34 -8.01
C GLY A 362 7.41 -9.14 -7.29
N SER A 363 7.24 -8.89 -5.99
CA SER A 363 6.20 -9.53 -5.18
C SER A 363 4.78 -9.01 -5.48
N ALA A 364 4.61 -7.84 -6.07
CA ALA A 364 3.30 -7.41 -6.54
C ALA A 364 2.85 -8.16 -7.81
N VAL A 365 3.79 -8.55 -8.66
CA VAL A 365 3.53 -9.16 -9.97
C VAL A 365 3.55 -10.69 -9.92
N VAL A 366 4.67 -11.27 -9.47
CA VAL A 366 4.92 -12.71 -9.58
C VAL A 366 3.86 -13.56 -8.86
N PRO A 367 3.53 -13.32 -7.58
CA PRO A 367 2.50 -14.12 -6.90
C PRO A 367 1.12 -13.95 -7.50
N THR A 368 0.76 -12.74 -7.97
CA THR A 368 -0.54 -12.47 -8.60
C THR A 368 -0.70 -13.24 -9.91
N LEU A 369 0.34 -13.26 -10.74
CA LEU A 369 0.35 -14.05 -11.99
C LEU A 369 0.22 -15.54 -11.69
N LEU A 370 0.98 -16.06 -10.73
CA LEU A 370 0.90 -17.48 -10.32
C LEU A 370 -0.48 -17.83 -9.74
N ALA A 371 -1.06 -16.94 -8.92
CA ALA A 371 -2.40 -17.13 -8.36
C ALA A 371 -3.45 -17.26 -9.47
N ASN A 372 -3.48 -16.30 -10.40
CA ASN A 372 -4.46 -16.27 -11.47
C ASN A 372 -4.26 -17.39 -12.51
N ALA A 373 -3.00 -17.78 -12.80
CA ALA A 373 -2.72 -18.82 -13.79
C ALA A 373 -3.02 -20.24 -13.28
N PHE A 374 -2.70 -20.56 -12.02
CA PHE A 374 -2.70 -21.94 -11.53
C PHE A 374 -3.72 -22.24 -10.42
N PHE A 375 -4.15 -21.22 -9.66
CA PHE A 375 -4.97 -21.44 -8.44
C PHE A 375 -6.28 -20.67 -8.43
N PHE A 376 -6.73 -20.17 -9.56
CA PHE A 376 -7.92 -19.33 -9.66
C PHE A 376 -9.20 -20.06 -9.23
N PRO A 377 -9.95 -19.59 -8.21
CA PRO A 377 -11.12 -20.29 -7.65
C PRO A 377 -12.39 -20.00 -8.48
N ARG A 378 -12.51 -20.59 -9.65
CA ARG A 378 -13.61 -20.35 -10.60
C ARG A 378 -15.01 -20.57 -10.02
N HIS A 379 -15.16 -21.44 -9.02
CA HIS A 379 -16.44 -21.75 -8.38
C HIS A 379 -16.96 -20.61 -7.49
N LEU A 380 -16.12 -19.63 -7.14
CA LEU A 380 -16.50 -18.43 -6.38
C LEU A 380 -16.98 -17.28 -7.27
N LEU A 381 -16.89 -17.41 -8.59
CA LEU A 381 -17.37 -16.38 -9.51
C LEU A 381 -18.89 -16.15 -9.33
N PRO A 382 -19.35 -14.88 -9.31
CA PRO A 382 -20.78 -14.57 -9.32
C PRO A 382 -21.46 -15.21 -10.52
N ARG A 383 -22.61 -15.88 -10.30
CA ARG A 383 -23.31 -16.61 -11.36
C ARG A 383 -23.81 -15.74 -12.53
N ASP A 384 -23.93 -14.43 -12.30
CA ASP A 384 -24.43 -13.47 -13.30
C ASP A 384 -23.42 -13.15 -14.42
N GLU A 385 -22.15 -13.46 -14.27
CA GLU A 385 -21.11 -13.23 -15.30
C GLU A 385 -20.86 -14.45 -16.21
N LEU A 386 -21.52 -15.58 -15.97
CA LEU A 386 -21.39 -16.78 -16.80
C LEU A 386 -22.32 -16.79 -18.02
N THR A 387 -23.15 -15.75 -18.21
CA THR A 387 -23.92 -15.57 -19.44
C THR A 387 -23.03 -14.86 -20.47
N PRO A 388 -22.70 -15.51 -21.62
CA PRO A 388 -21.96 -14.82 -22.68
C PRO A 388 -22.78 -13.63 -23.17
N VAL A 389 -22.13 -12.48 -23.37
CA VAL A 389 -22.68 -11.22 -23.92
C VAL A 389 -23.21 -11.38 -25.37
N SER A 390 -23.63 -12.56 -25.76
CA SER A 390 -24.14 -12.90 -27.10
C SER A 390 -25.64 -12.68 -27.27
N ALA A 391 -26.42 -12.40 -26.21
CA ALA A 391 -27.87 -12.27 -26.34
C ALA A 391 -28.42 -10.84 -26.31
N ALA A 392 -27.62 -9.84 -25.88
CA ALA A 392 -28.11 -8.45 -25.79
C ALA A 392 -27.96 -7.65 -27.12
N GLY A 393 -27.17 -8.13 -28.08
CA GLY A 393 -26.99 -7.47 -29.38
C GLY A 393 -28.18 -7.60 -30.33
N ASN A 394 -29.08 -8.59 -30.13
CA ASN A 394 -30.17 -8.86 -31.08
C ASN A 394 -31.56 -8.35 -30.62
N ALA A 395 -31.64 -7.76 -29.43
CA ALA A 395 -32.94 -7.22 -28.96
C ALA A 395 -33.13 -5.74 -29.35
N VAL A 396 -32.04 -4.96 -29.43
CA VAL A 396 -32.10 -3.53 -29.75
C VAL A 396 -32.35 -3.27 -31.26
N THR A 397 -32.01 -4.23 -32.13
CA THR A 397 -32.19 -4.07 -33.58
C THR A 397 -33.60 -4.44 -34.06
N ARG A 398 -34.45 -5.03 -33.23
CA ARG A 398 -35.84 -5.41 -33.60
C ARG A 398 -36.91 -4.39 -33.23
N GLU A 399 -36.60 -3.41 -32.36
CA GLU A 399 -37.55 -2.38 -31.99
C GLU A 399 -37.48 -1.08 -32.83
N GLN A 400 -36.42 -0.92 -33.59
CA GLN A 400 -36.28 0.24 -34.51
C GLN A 400 -36.79 0.01 -35.92
N THR A 401 -37.41 -1.13 -36.24
CA THR A 401 -38.01 -1.43 -37.56
C THR A 401 -39.52 -1.51 -37.54
N ARG A 402 -40.14 -0.98 -36.47
CA ARG A 402 -41.61 -0.85 -36.36
C ARG A 402 -42.01 0.55 -35.88
N VAL A 403 -41.69 1.57 -36.66
CA VAL A 403 -42.41 2.84 -36.71
C VAL A 403 -42.39 3.28 -38.15
#